data_fe6ed36ca5ca6ecc90354bf54c5f26bd
#
_entry.id   fe6ed36ca5ca6ecc90354bf54c5f26bd
#
_cell.length_a   1.000
_cell.length_b   1.000
_cell.length_c   1.000
_cell.angle_alpha   90.00
_cell.angle_beta   90.00
_cell.angle_gamma   90.00
#
_symmetry.space_group_name_H-M   'P 1'
#
loop_
_entity.id
_entity.type
_entity.pdbx_description
1 polymer ?
#
loop_
_entity_poly.entity_id
_entity_poly.type
_entity_poly.pdbx_seq_one_letter_code
_entity_poly.pdbx_strand_id
1 'polypeptide(L)'
;VLKAYDPCENTFYWPSSPSSGGGFKDASSNHAGDMHYWDVWHNFKPIEAFREFYYRFCSEYGFESLPDIKTCRAFADETKGDFDLCSPVMAAHQKCVQGNEKIMYYLAQMVRYPYDFKKLIYSSQLVQADCIRSNVEHMRRARGRCMGSAYWQVNDSNPVISWSSIDYFGRWKGLHYYAKRFYAPCLISCDDTNRKKPVLNISNERMTAFEGIVRWKLRNNKAEILQSGEKSVNVPALTAQNVLTIDLSDELKNRTDPREKYLEYSIMENGKVLSFGTTLFVRPKEFTFLEPAITYGISESEDKFALTFCAENYAKSVCLSLKTADCVFSDNWFDIHGKEPVTIMIDKASLSRKMTAQELSEELEIMHN
;
A
#
# COMPACT_ATOMS: atom_id res chain seq x y z
N VAL A 1 24.22 10.63 28.06
CA VAL A 1 24.60 10.21 26.70
C VAL A 1 24.07 11.25 25.72
N LEU A 2 22.74 11.49 25.60
CA LEU A 2 22.19 12.44 24.62
C LEU A 2 22.81 13.82 24.68
N LYS A 3 22.90 14.46 25.87
CA LYS A 3 23.52 15.77 26.03
C LYS A 3 24.99 15.83 25.62
N ALA A 4 25.67 14.68 25.52
CA ALA A 4 27.06 14.61 25.10
C ALA A 4 27.27 14.55 23.59
N TYR A 5 26.23 14.12 22.84
CA TYR A 5 26.30 13.86 21.39
C TYR A 5 25.34 14.71 20.56
N ASP A 6 24.34 15.33 21.18
CA ASP A 6 23.42 16.23 20.50
C ASP A 6 23.91 17.67 20.58
N PRO A 7 24.23 18.30 19.44
CA PRO A 7 24.68 19.69 19.41
C PRO A 7 23.56 20.71 19.74
N CYS A 8 22.30 20.27 19.79
CA CYS A 8 21.16 21.13 20.08
C CYS A 8 20.88 21.19 21.58
N GLU A 9 21.20 22.31 22.23
CA GLU A 9 21.00 22.51 23.68
C GLU A 9 19.53 22.35 24.14
N ASN A 10 18.57 22.55 23.23
CA ASN A 10 17.13 22.54 23.51
C ASN A 10 16.42 21.28 23.06
N THR A 11 17.12 20.21 22.67
CA THR A 11 16.48 18.95 22.29
C THR A 11 15.78 18.32 23.49
N PHE A 12 14.47 18.17 23.37
CA PHE A 12 13.67 17.47 24.35
C PHE A 12 13.77 15.94 24.15
N TYR A 13 14.18 15.24 25.20
CA TYR A 13 14.20 13.78 25.20
C TYR A 13 12.84 13.21 25.58
N TRP A 14 12.22 12.45 24.66
CA TRP A 14 10.98 11.74 24.92
C TRP A 14 11.28 10.38 25.56
N PRO A 15 11.00 10.15 26.85
CA PRO A 15 11.59 9.03 27.61
C PRO A 15 10.88 7.68 27.36
N SER A 16 9.67 7.67 26.83
CA SER A 16 8.89 6.44 26.57
C SER A 16 7.90 6.63 25.42
N SER A 17 7.48 5.52 24.80
CA SER A 17 6.47 5.45 23.77
C SER A 17 5.56 4.24 24.05
N PRO A 18 4.22 4.39 24.04
CA PRO A 18 3.49 5.64 23.89
C PRO A 18 3.52 6.46 25.18
N SER A 19 3.41 7.78 25.05
CA SER A 19 3.37 8.68 26.21
C SER A 19 2.59 9.95 25.90
N SER A 20 1.82 10.43 26.89
CA SER A 20 1.17 11.74 26.86
C SER A 20 1.98 12.86 27.53
N GLY A 21 3.27 12.57 27.87
CA GLY A 21 4.17 13.50 28.54
C GLY A 21 4.20 13.37 30.07
N GLY A 22 3.45 12.45 30.65
CA GLY A 22 3.29 12.27 32.11
C GLY A 22 3.46 10.83 32.61
N GLY A 23 4.56 10.13 32.24
CA GLY A 23 4.75 8.73 32.60
C GLY A 23 3.69 7.82 31.97
N PHE A 24 3.01 6.98 32.77
CA PHE A 24 1.96 6.07 32.28
C PHE A 24 0.54 6.69 32.33
N LYS A 25 0.43 7.97 32.70
CA LYS A 25 -0.87 8.61 32.76
C LYS A 25 -1.38 8.89 31.34
N ASP A 26 -2.54 8.34 31.01
CA ASP A 26 -3.21 8.49 29.71
C ASP A 26 -2.28 8.18 28.52
N ALA A 27 -1.43 7.17 28.69
CA ALA A 27 -0.59 6.66 27.60
C ALA A 27 -1.49 6.25 26.42
N SER A 28 -1.05 6.51 25.19
CA SER A 28 -1.87 6.36 23.97
C SER A 28 -3.05 7.34 23.86
N SER A 29 -2.91 8.53 24.41
CA SER A 29 -3.91 9.60 24.29
C SER A 29 -4.03 10.09 22.85
N ASN A 30 -5.28 10.26 22.38
CA ASN A 30 -5.55 10.92 21.09
C ASN A 30 -5.27 12.45 21.14
N HIS A 31 -5.07 13.03 22.34
CA HIS A 31 -5.00 14.47 22.54
C HIS A 31 -3.60 15.01 22.74
N ALA A 32 -2.69 14.21 23.25
CA ALA A 32 -1.34 14.65 23.65
C ALA A 32 -0.30 13.54 23.41
N GLY A 33 0.92 13.95 23.11
CA GLY A 33 2.05 13.05 22.95
C GLY A 33 1.96 12.17 21.72
N ASP A 34 2.40 10.93 21.86
CA ASP A 34 2.34 9.90 20.84
C ASP A 34 1.41 8.75 21.24
N MET A 35 0.92 8.03 20.25
CA MET A 35 -0.07 6.98 20.41
C MET A 35 0.34 5.70 19.71
N HIS A 36 0.09 4.56 20.34
CA HIS A 36 0.08 3.25 19.71
C HIS A 36 -1.37 2.84 19.43
N TYR A 37 -1.73 2.62 18.17
CA TYR A 37 -3.08 2.23 17.77
C TYR A 37 -3.12 0.82 17.20
N TRP A 38 -3.52 -0.13 18.03
CA TRP A 38 -3.56 -1.55 17.68
C TRP A 38 -4.96 -2.16 17.58
N ASP A 39 -6.01 -1.38 17.74
CA ASP A 39 -7.40 -1.89 17.77
C ASP A 39 -7.82 -2.56 16.47
N VAL A 40 -7.36 -2.05 15.32
CA VAL A 40 -7.65 -2.67 14.02
C VAL A 40 -7.04 -4.07 13.97
N TRP A 41 -5.79 -4.26 14.41
CA TRP A 41 -5.14 -5.56 14.38
C TRP A 41 -5.50 -6.44 15.59
N HIS A 42 -5.27 -5.95 16.81
CA HIS A 42 -5.41 -6.79 18.02
C HIS A 42 -6.86 -6.99 18.45
N ASN A 43 -7.74 -6.01 18.23
CA ASN A 43 -9.12 -6.03 18.70
C ASN A 43 -10.15 -6.25 17.58
N PHE A 44 -9.70 -6.71 16.40
CA PHE A 44 -10.57 -7.03 15.26
C PHE A 44 -11.48 -5.90 14.78
N LYS A 45 -11.16 -4.63 15.10
CA LYS A 45 -11.91 -3.50 14.54
C LYS A 45 -11.78 -3.46 13.02
N PRO A 46 -12.80 -2.99 12.31
CA PRO A 46 -12.74 -2.85 10.86
C PRO A 46 -11.63 -1.87 10.44
N ILE A 47 -11.09 -2.03 9.24
CA ILE A 47 -10.00 -1.17 8.72
C ILE A 47 -10.40 0.31 8.73
N GLU A 48 -11.66 0.61 8.52
CA GLU A 48 -12.23 1.96 8.54
C GLU A 48 -12.08 2.65 9.90
N ALA A 49 -11.89 1.88 11.00
CA ALA A 49 -11.68 2.43 12.34
C ALA A 49 -10.39 3.27 12.47
N PHE A 50 -9.42 3.07 11.61
CA PHE A 50 -8.28 3.98 11.53
C PHE A 50 -8.68 5.44 11.25
N ARG A 51 -9.80 5.67 10.59
CA ARG A 51 -10.28 7.00 10.19
C ARG A 51 -11.16 7.69 11.26
N GLU A 52 -11.40 7.03 12.40
CA GLU A 52 -12.19 7.58 13.50
C GLU A 52 -11.38 8.57 14.35
N PHE A 53 -10.05 8.54 14.25
CA PHE A 53 -9.17 9.31 15.13
C PHE A 53 -8.26 10.25 14.36
N TYR A 54 -7.90 11.37 15.03
CA TYR A 54 -6.95 12.37 14.56
C TYR A 54 -5.85 12.54 15.61
N TYR A 55 -4.86 11.66 15.57
CA TYR A 55 -3.74 11.63 16.50
C TYR A 55 -2.84 12.86 16.36
N ARG A 56 -2.08 13.18 17.40
CA ARG A 56 -0.98 14.15 17.30
C ARG A 56 0.23 13.54 16.60
N PHE A 57 0.57 12.32 17.00
CA PHE A 57 1.60 11.48 16.41
C PHE A 57 1.21 10.02 16.67
N CYS A 58 1.19 9.18 15.65
CA CYS A 58 0.95 7.75 15.81
C CYS A 58 2.26 6.99 15.61
N SER A 59 2.91 6.65 16.71
CA SER A 59 4.25 6.05 16.71
C SER A 59 4.25 4.55 16.46
N GLU A 60 3.10 3.88 16.66
CA GLU A 60 2.91 2.49 16.26
C GLU A 60 1.48 2.20 15.82
N TYR A 61 1.36 1.44 14.78
CA TYR A 61 0.21 0.69 14.28
C TYR A 61 0.71 -0.33 13.27
N GLY A 62 0.00 -1.40 13.03
CA GLY A 62 0.51 -2.42 12.12
C GLY A 62 -0.55 -3.39 11.66
N PHE A 63 -0.15 -4.21 10.70
CA PHE A 63 -0.95 -5.28 10.13
C PHE A 63 -0.02 -6.36 9.60
N GLU A 64 -0.33 -7.65 9.81
CA GLU A 64 0.53 -8.73 9.35
C GLU A 64 0.18 -9.24 7.95
N SER A 65 1.18 -9.82 7.31
CA SER A 65 1.01 -10.65 6.13
C SER A 65 2.08 -11.74 6.04
N LEU A 66 1.84 -12.75 5.20
CA LEU A 66 2.85 -13.76 4.89
C LEU A 66 4.02 -13.11 4.13
N PRO A 67 5.25 -13.61 4.31
CA PRO A 67 6.40 -13.21 3.49
C PRO A 67 6.30 -13.82 2.08
N ASP A 68 7.29 -13.52 1.21
CA ASP A 68 7.40 -14.13 -0.11
C ASP A 68 7.45 -15.68 -0.01
N ILE A 69 6.95 -16.38 -1.04
CA ILE A 69 6.93 -17.86 -1.09
C ILE A 69 8.33 -18.47 -0.92
N LYS A 70 9.38 -17.80 -1.46
CA LYS A 70 10.76 -18.24 -1.32
C LYS A 70 11.24 -18.13 0.13
N THR A 71 10.72 -17.16 0.87
CA THR A 71 10.97 -17.04 2.32
C THR A 71 10.23 -18.11 3.09
N CYS A 72 8.98 -18.43 2.73
CA CYS A 72 8.25 -19.56 3.32
C CYS A 72 9.01 -20.88 3.15
N ARG A 73 9.59 -21.13 1.96
CA ARG A 73 10.41 -22.32 1.68
C ARG A 73 11.68 -22.43 2.53
N ALA A 74 12.14 -21.38 3.17
CA ALA A 74 13.27 -21.43 4.09
C ALA A 74 12.95 -22.10 5.44
N PHE A 75 11.67 -22.23 5.79
CA PHE A 75 11.24 -22.84 7.06
C PHE A 75 10.12 -23.87 6.92
N ALA A 76 9.52 -24.02 5.74
CA ALA A 76 8.37 -24.89 5.49
C ALA A 76 8.61 -25.75 4.24
N ASP A 77 8.14 -26.99 4.26
CA ASP A 77 8.29 -27.97 3.19
C ASP A 77 6.92 -28.28 2.57
N GLU A 78 6.72 -27.81 1.33
CA GLU A 78 5.47 -28.00 0.58
C GLU A 78 5.09 -29.47 0.44
N THR A 79 6.10 -30.37 0.30
CA THR A 79 5.87 -31.82 0.14
C THR A 79 5.34 -32.50 1.42
N LYS A 80 5.52 -31.87 2.58
CA LYS A 80 4.99 -32.31 3.88
C LYS A 80 3.65 -31.70 4.24
N GLY A 81 3.10 -30.85 3.35
CA GLY A 81 1.85 -30.15 3.61
C GLY A 81 2.00 -28.93 4.51
N ASP A 82 3.22 -28.40 4.68
CA ASP A 82 3.46 -27.24 5.56
C ASP A 82 2.91 -25.94 4.97
N PHE A 83 2.62 -25.90 3.65
CA PHE A 83 2.05 -24.72 2.99
C PHE A 83 0.54 -24.61 3.25
N ASP A 84 0.23 -24.56 4.52
CA ASP A 84 -1.10 -24.33 5.08
C ASP A 84 -0.94 -23.41 6.30
N LEU A 85 -1.71 -22.32 6.31
CA LEU A 85 -1.64 -21.32 7.40
C LEU A 85 -1.92 -21.92 8.79
N CYS A 86 -2.66 -23.03 8.83
CA CYS A 86 -2.96 -23.78 10.05
C CYS A 86 -1.91 -24.84 10.40
N SER A 87 -0.85 -25.03 9.59
CA SER A 87 0.19 -26.01 9.88
C SER A 87 0.97 -25.64 11.13
N PRO A 88 1.49 -26.63 11.88
CA PRO A 88 2.33 -26.39 13.06
C PRO A 88 3.58 -25.54 12.74
N VAL A 89 4.15 -25.68 11.53
CA VAL A 89 5.31 -24.92 11.08
C VAL A 89 4.94 -23.46 10.88
N MET A 90 3.83 -23.15 10.20
CA MET A 90 3.36 -21.78 10.03
C MET A 90 3.00 -21.14 11.37
N ALA A 91 2.39 -21.90 12.28
CA ALA A 91 2.07 -21.42 13.64
C ALA A 91 3.34 -21.11 14.45
N ALA A 92 4.39 -21.92 14.32
CA ALA A 92 5.68 -21.69 15.00
C ALA A 92 6.43 -20.45 14.45
N HIS A 93 6.21 -20.09 13.18
CA HIS A 93 6.79 -18.91 12.54
C HIS A 93 5.88 -17.68 12.57
N GLN A 94 4.74 -17.72 13.29
CA GLN A 94 3.84 -16.59 13.48
C GLN A 94 4.30 -15.75 14.68
N LYS A 95 4.41 -14.42 14.49
CA LYS A 95 4.89 -13.48 15.52
C LYS A 95 3.79 -12.93 16.43
N CYS A 96 2.53 -13.12 16.08
CA CYS A 96 1.39 -12.63 16.86
C CYS A 96 0.55 -13.78 17.40
N VAL A 97 0.12 -13.68 18.64
CA VAL A 97 -0.93 -14.58 19.18
C VAL A 97 -2.19 -14.44 18.32
N GLN A 98 -2.71 -15.57 17.81
CA GLN A 98 -3.84 -15.60 16.87
C GLN A 98 -3.59 -14.82 15.57
N GLY A 99 -2.32 -14.65 15.13
CA GLY A 99 -2.02 -13.86 13.96
C GLY A 99 -2.56 -14.48 12.67
N ASN A 100 -2.49 -15.79 12.54
CA ASN A 100 -3.01 -16.50 11.38
C ASN A 100 -4.54 -16.37 11.27
N GLU A 101 -5.26 -16.47 12.37
CA GLU A 101 -6.71 -16.27 12.45
C GLU A 101 -7.09 -14.82 12.12
N LYS A 102 -6.31 -13.84 12.58
CA LYS A 102 -6.52 -12.42 12.26
C LYS A 102 -6.31 -12.15 10.77
N ILE A 103 -5.27 -12.72 10.16
CA ILE A 103 -5.06 -12.64 8.71
C ILE A 103 -6.31 -13.15 7.98
N MET A 104 -6.80 -14.35 8.31
CA MET A 104 -7.98 -14.93 7.66
C MET A 104 -9.25 -14.10 7.89
N TYR A 105 -9.44 -13.56 9.10
CA TYR A 105 -10.57 -12.69 9.43
C TYR A 105 -10.65 -11.47 8.52
N TYR A 106 -9.53 -10.78 8.33
CA TYR A 106 -9.51 -9.59 7.46
C TYR A 106 -9.54 -9.93 5.97
N LEU A 107 -8.91 -11.03 5.55
CA LEU A 107 -9.02 -11.52 4.17
C LEU A 107 -10.48 -11.77 3.79
N ALA A 108 -11.25 -12.45 4.65
CA ALA A 108 -12.67 -12.74 4.41
C ALA A 108 -13.52 -11.47 4.23
N GLN A 109 -13.09 -10.34 4.80
CA GLN A 109 -13.79 -9.07 4.65
C GLN A 109 -13.40 -8.32 3.37
N MET A 110 -12.16 -8.43 2.92
CA MET A 110 -11.58 -7.53 1.92
C MET A 110 -11.48 -8.16 0.52
N VAL A 111 -11.12 -9.43 0.44
CA VAL A 111 -10.83 -10.11 -0.83
C VAL A 111 -11.67 -11.38 -0.98
N ARG A 112 -11.71 -11.93 -2.19
CA ARG A 112 -12.28 -13.27 -2.42
C ARG A 112 -11.36 -14.32 -1.80
N TYR A 113 -11.95 -15.44 -1.39
CA TYR A 113 -11.19 -16.53 -0.77
C TYR A 113 -10.04 -17.00 -1.68
N PRO A 114 -8.80 -17.03 -1.17
CA PRO A 114 -7.66 -17.49 -1.96
C PRO A 114 -7.76 -19.01 -2.19
N TYR A 115 -7.53 -19.46 -3.41
CA TYR A 115 -7.69 -20.86 -3.82
C TYR A 115 -6.41 -21.69 -3.67
N ASP A 116 -5.25 -21.06 -3.49
CA ASP A 116 -3.96 -21.70 -3.23
C ASP A 116 -3.07 -20.85 -2.31
N PHE A 117 -1.93 -21.40 -1.90
CA PHE A 117 -1.04 -20.75 -0.95
C PHE A 117 -0.34 -19.49 -1.54
N LYS A 118 0.00 -19.48 -2.84
CA LYS A 118 0.55 -18.28 -3.50
C LYS A 118 -0.48 -17.15 -3.51
N LYS A 119 -1.75 -17.47 -3.82
CA LYS A 119 -2.84 -16.49 -3.78
C LYS A 119 -3.12 -16.03 -2.35
N LEU A 120 -2.93 -16.88 -1.34
CA LEU A 120 -3.02 -16.49 0.05
C LEU A 120 -1.93 -15.49 0.44
N ILE A 121 -0.67 -15.72 0.04
CA ILE A 121 0.44 -14.78 0.23
C ILE A 121 0.11 -13.43 -0.41
N TYR A 122 -0.24 -13.45 -1.70
CA TYR A 122 -0.64 -12.25 -2.44
C TYR A 122 -1.76 -11.49 -1.72
N SER A 123 -2.84 -12.19 -1.37
CA SER A 123 -4.01 -11.57 -0.75
C SER A 123 -3.67 -10.97 0.62
N SER A 124 -2.85 -11.65 1.43
CA SER A 124 -2.44 -11.15 2.75
C SER A 124 -1.60 -9.87 2.63
N GLN A 125 -0.67 -9.83 1.68
CA GLN A 125 0.16 -8.66 1.44
C GLN A 125 -0.64 -7.49 0.88
N LEU A 126 -1.63 -7.74 0.02
CA LEU A 126 -2.53 -6.71 -0.48
C LEU A 126 -3.37 -6.10 0.64
N VAL A 127 -3.96 -6.93 1.50
CA VAL A 127 -4.78 -6.42 2.62
C VAL A 127 -3.91 -5.67 3.63
N GLN A 128 -2.70 -6.14 3.93
CA GLN A 128 -1.73 -5.41 4.75
C GLN A 128 -1.45 -4.02 4.16
N ALA A 129 -1.12 -3.96 2.87
CA ALA A 129 -0.76 -2.73 2.18
C ALA A 129 -1.93 -1.73 2.14
N ASP A 130 -3.13 -2.17 1.79
CA ASP A 130 -4.34 -1.33 1.75
C ASP A 130 -4.74 -0.83 3.14
N CYS A 131 -4.60 -1.67 4.17
CA CYS A 131 -4.88 -1.33 5.56
C CYS A 131 -3.97 -0.19 6.04
N ILE A 132 -2.65 -0.35 5.88
CA ILE A 132 -1.67 0.66 6.29
C ILE A 132 -1.80 1.93 5.46
N ARG A 133 -2.01 1.82 4.14
CA ARG A 133 -2.28 2.96 3.27
C ARG A 133 -3.47 3.79 3.75
N SER A 134 -4.57 3.13 4.10
CA SER A 134 -5.79 3.81 4.60
C SER A 134 -5.50 4.71 5.80
N ASN A 135 -4.70 4.21 6.76
CA ASN A 135 -4.28 4.98 7.93
C ASN A 135 -3.33 6.13 7.56
N VAL A 136 -2.25 5.84 6.82
CA VAL A 136 -1.25 6.86 6.46
C VAL A 136 -1.86 8.00 5.67
N GLU A 137 -2.68 7.70 4.66
CA GLU A 137 -3.35 8.74 3.88
C GLU A 137 -4.30 9.58 4.72
N HIS A 138 -5.06 8.97 5.66
CA HIS A 138 -5.90 9.69 6.60
C HIS A 138 -5.07 10.63 7.49
N MET A 139 -3.98 10.14 8.07
CA MET A 139 -3.09 10.94 8.91
C MET A 139 -2.46 12.11 8.14
N ARG A 140 -2.02 11.85 6.90
CA ARG A 140 -1.41 12.88 6.05
C ARG A 140 -2.40 13.96 5.65
N ARG A 141 -3.67 13.61 5.40
CA ARG A 141 -4.75 14.60 5.17
C ARG A 141 -4.99 15.48 6.40
N ALA A 142 -4.71 14.97 7.59
CA ALA A 142 -4.86 15.68 8.86
C ALA A 142 -3.60 16.47 9.30
N ARG A 143 -2.67 16.76 8.35
CA ARG A 143 -1.48 17.56 8.64
C ARG A 143 -1.85 18.88 9.35
N GLY A 144 -1.04 19.29 10.35
CA GLY A 144 -1.35 20.37 11.28
C GLY A 144 -1.94 19.86 12.60
N ARG A 145 -2.76 18.81 12.55
CA ARG A 145 -3.15 18.03 13.73
C ARG A 145 -2.23 16.82 13.92
N CYS A 146 -2.13 15.95 12.92
CA CYS A 146 -1.19 14.84 12.92
C CYS A 146 0.12 15.26 12.26
N MET A 147 1.23 15.15 12.99
CA MET A 147 2.55 15.59 12.53
C MET A 147 3.50 14.43 12.23
N GLY A 148 3.03 13.19 12.34
CA GLY A 148 3.79 12.02 11.95
C GLY A 148 3.12 10.71 12.30
N SER A 149 3.52 9.67 11.56
CA SER A 149 3.13 8.30 11.86
C SER A 149 4.23 7.32 11.46
N ALA A 150 4.40 6.24 12.24
CA ALA A 150 5.34 5.17 11.95
C ALA A 150 4.63 3.83 12.09
N TYR A 151 4.62 3.04 11.01
CA TYR A 151 4.05 1.70 11.09
C TYR A 151 5.05 0.69 11.67
N TRP A 152 4.55 -0.25 12.42
CA TRP A 152 5.24 -1.43 12.86
C TRP A 152 5.00 -2.55 11.81
N GLN A 153 6.02 -3.07 11.11
CA GLN A 153 7.43 -2.76 11.22
C GLN A 153 8.12 -2.78 9.83
N VAL A 154 9.39 -2.34 9.74
CA VAL A 154 10.10 -2.30 8.47
C VAL A 154 10.55 -3.69 8.04
N ASN A 155 11.28 -4.44 8.90
CA ASN A 155 11.92 -5.72 8.54
C ASN A 155 11.88 -6.73 9.68
N ASP A 156 12.26 -7.97 9.35
CA ASP A 156 12.32 -9.11 10.26
C ASP A 156 13.76 -9.47 10.67
N SER A 157 13.88 -10.09 11.86
CA SER A 157 15.15 -10.65 12.37
C SER A 157 15.33 -12.15 12.09
N ASN A 158 14.30 -12.81 11.59
CA ASN A 158 14.28 -14.22 11.17
C ASN A 158 13.13 -14.46 10.17
N PRO A 159 13.12 -15.57 9.40
CA PRO A 159 12.04 -15.85 8.45
C PRO A 159 10.73 -16.16 9.18
N VAL A 160 9.72 -15.30 9.02
CA VAL A 160 8.47 -15.36 9.80
C VAL A 160 7.28 -14.74 9.07
N ILE A 161 6.08 -14.98 9.61
CA ILE A 161 4.85 -14.24 9.33
C ILE A 161 4.78 -13.09 10.32
N SER A 162 4.69 -11.86 9.83
CA SER A 162 4.82 -10.67 10.67
C SER A 162 4.25 -9.39 10.05
N TRP A 163 4.38 -8.29 10.76
CA TRP A 163 4.02 -6.93 10.32
C TRP A 163 5.02 -6.31 9.35
N SER A 164 6.13 -6.97 9.05
CA SER A 164 7.21 -6.40 8.25
C SER A 164 6.76 -5.98 6.85
N SER A 165 7.37 -4.92 6.31
CA SER A 165 7.24 -4.51 4.90
C SER A 165 8.34 -5.10 4.02
N ILE A 166 9.48 -5.46 4.61
CA ILE A 166 10.60 -6.18 3.98
C ILE A 166 10.81 -7.46 4.77
N ASP A 167 10.82 -8.61 4.11
CA ASP A 167 11.04 -9.88 4.79
C ASP A 167 12.50 -10.10 5.20
N TYR A 168 12.76 -11.17 5.95
CA TYR A 168 14.09 -11.49 6.47
C TYR A 168 15.20 -11.52 5.40
N PHE A 169 14.90 -11.97 4.18
CA PHE A 169 15.87 -12.05 3.08
C PHE A 169 15.96 -10.77 2.24
N GLY A 170 15.31 -9.68 2.67
CA GLY A 170 15.36 -8.40 1.98
C GLY A 170 14.35 -8.25 0.84
N ARG A 171 13.40 -9.18 0.68
CA ARG A 171 12.35 -9.09 -0.34
C ARG A 171 11.28 -8.10 0.09
N TRP A 172 10.93 -7.20 -0.82
CA TRP A 172 9.88 -6.22 -0.57
C TRP A 172 8.50 -6.87 -0.68
N LYS A 173 7.71 -6.76 0.39
CA LYS A 173 6.30 -7.11 0.39
C LYS A 173 5.47 -5.98 -0.25
N GLY A 174 4.19 -6.25 -0.55
CA GLY A 174 3.28 -5.24 -1.10
C GLY A 174 3.26 -3.93 -0.31
N LEU A 175 3.33 -4.01 1.02
CA LEU A 175 3.38 -2.84 1.89
C LEU A 175 4.57 -1.92 1.59
N HIS A 176 5.76 -2.45 1.25
CA HIS A 176 6.93 -1.60 1.02
C HIS A 176 6.81 -0.77 -0.28
N TYR A 177 6.23 -1.34 -1.34
CA TYR A 177 5.91 -0.60 -2.56
C TYR A 177 4.82 0.45 -2.33
N TYR A 178 3.80 0.14 -1.51
CA TYR A 178 2.80 1.11 -1.10
C TYR A 178 3.40 2.22 -0.24
N ALA A 179 4.33 1.88 0.68
CA ALA A 179 5.04 2.87 1.52
C ALA A 179 5.83 3.87 0.67
N LYS A 180 6.51 3.42 -0.38
CA LYS A 180 7.17 4.29 -1.34
C LYS A 180 6.20 5.33 -1.94
N ARG A 181 4.94 4.95 -2.20
CA ARG A 181 3.93 5.85 -2.75
C ARG A 181 3.31 6.75 -1.68
N PHE A 182 2.80 6.18 -0.59
CA PHE A 182 2.08 6.97 0.41
C PHE A 182 2.99 7.83 1.31
N TYR A 183 4.31 7.61 1.28
CA TYR A 183 5.30 8.51 1.89
C TYR A 183 6.00 9.43 0.87
N ALA A 184 5.53 9.50 -0.37
CA ALA A 184 6.04 10.48 -1.32
C ALA A 184 5.93 11.91 -0.76
N PRO A 185 6.94 12.79 -0.99
CA PRO A 185 6.94 14.15 -0.44
C PRO A 185 5.73 14.99 -0.83
N CYS A 186 5.15 14.73 -2.00
CA CYS A 186 3.88 15.32 -2.42
C CYS A 186 2.93 14.17 -2.79
N LEU A 187 1.87 13.99 -2.01
CA LEU A 187 0.93 12.89 -2.13
C LEU A 187 -0.45 13.41 -2.52
N ILE A 188 -1.08 12.80 -3.54
CA ILE A 188 -2.52 12.89 -3.73
C ILE A 188 -3.19 11.67 -3.07
N SER A 189 -4.27 11.91 -2.33
CA SER A 189 -5.09 10.87 -1.73
C SER A 189 -6.59 11.19 -1.87
N CYS A 190 -7.41 10.16 -1.74
CA CYS A 190 -8.86 10.30 -1.83
C CYS A 190 -9.52 10.04 -0.48
N ASP A 191 -10.32 10.98 0.00
CA ASP A 191 -11.29 10.73 1.06
C ASP A 191 -12.59 10.25 0.42
N ASP A 192 -12.85 8.96 0.53
CA ASP A 192 -14.00 8.26 -0.02
C ASP A 192 -15.09 7.94 1.02
N THR A 193 -15.05 8.60 2.18
CA THR A 193 -16.06 8.47 3.24
C THR A 193 -17.46 8.72 2.68
N ASN A 194 -17.60 9.73 1.83
CA ASN A 194 -18.78 9.89 0.98
C ASN A 194 -18.49 9.43 -0.45
N ARG A 195 -18.82 8.18 -0.76
CA ARG A 195 -18.56 7.56 -2.07
C ARG A 195 -19.14 8.32 -3.25
N LYS A 196 -20.29 9.02 -3.06
CA LYS A 196 -20.91 9.84 -4.11
C LYS A 196 -20.25 11.20 -4.31
N LYS A 197 -19.48 11.65 -3.33
CA LYS A 197 -18.76 12.93 -3.36
C LYS A 197 -17.35 12.76 -2.79
N PRO A 198 -16.51 11.91 -3.40
CA PRO A 198 -15.13 11.72 -2.97
C PRO A 198 -14.36 13.04 -3.05
N VAL A 199 -13.45 13.24 -2.10
CA VAL A 199 -12.64 14.46 -2.00
C VAL A 199 -11.18 14.12 -2.26
N LEU A 200 -10.58 14.74 -3.25
CA LEU A 200 -9.14 14.65 -3.49
C LEU A 200 -8.39 15.66 -2.61
N ASN A 201 -7.40 15.16 -1.91
CA ASN A 201 -6.50 15.93 -1.04
C ASN A 201 -5.08 15.84 -1.54
N ILE A 202 -4.33 16.94 -1.43
CA ILE A 202 -2.88 16.95 -1.65
C ILE A 202 -2.21 17.25 -0.31
N SER A 203 -1.32 16.36 0.12
CA SER A 203 -0.45 16.53 1.27
C SER A 203 0.96 16.87 0.76
N ASN A 204 1.36 18.13 0.89
CA ASN A 204 2.66 18.64 0.46
C ASN A 204 3.62 18.74 1.65
N GLU A 205 4.59 17.82 1.72
CA GLU A 205 5.64 17.79 2.75
C GLU A 205 6.92 18.53 2.31
N ARG A 206 6.93 19.10 1.10
CA ARG A 206 8.09 19.85 0.60
C ARG A 206 8.20 21.21 1.29
N MET A 207 9.40 21.76 1.28
CA MET A 207 9.68 23.12 1.75
C MET A 207 9.26 24.21 0.75
N THR A 208 8.73 23.79 -0.42
CA THR A 208 8.23 24.66 -1.49
C THR A 208 6.77 24.34 -1.80
N ALA A 209 6.04 25.32 -2.31
CA ALA A 209 4.69 25.08 -2.80
C ALA A 209 4.68 24.03 -3.93
N PHE A 210 3.61 23.27 -4.03
CA PHE A 210 3.28 22.46 -5.19
C PHE A 210 2.39 23.29 -6.13
N GLU A 211 2.83 23.46 -7.35
CA GLU A 211 2.06 24.10 -8.43
C GLU A 211 1.91 23.11 -9.58
N GLY A 212 0.68 22.72 -9.88
CA GLY A 212 0.46 21.67 -10.86
C GLY A 212 -1.00 21.42 -11.17
N ILE A 213 -1.24 20.24 -11.74
CA ILE A 213 -2.56 19.84 -12.22
C ILE A 213 -2.99 18.58 -11.49
N VAL A 214 -4.19 18.60 -10.91
CA VAL A 214 -4.93 17.41 -10.49
C VAL A 214 -5.69 16.90 -11.70
N ARG A 215 -5.55 15.60 -11.99
CA ARG A 215 -6.35 14.89 -13.00
C ARG A 215 -7.11 13.76 -12.35
N TRP A 216 -8.32 13.50 -12.85
CA TRP A 216 -9.12 12.36 -12.42
C TRP A 216 -9.91 11.78 -13.59
N LYS A 217 -10.19 10.48 -13.51
CA LYS A 217 -11.02 9.74 -14.45
C LYS A 217 -11.91 8.78 -13.66
N LEU A 218 -13.23 8.84 -13.88
CA LEU A 218 -14.13 7.78 -13.51
C LEU A 218 -14.11 6.74 -14.61
N ARG A 219 -13.83 5.50 -14.28
CA ARG A 219 -13.76 4.39 -15.24
C ARG A 219 -14.70 3.25 -14.84
N ASN A 220 -15.08 2.44 -15.82
CA ASN A 220 -15.73 1.17 -15.55
C ASN A 220 -14.70 0.01 -15.44
N ASN A 221 -15.18 -1.18 -15.15
CA ASN A 221 -14.34 -2.40 -15.03
C ASN A 221 -13.67 -2.86 -16.34
N LYS A 222 -14.07 -2.31 -17.50
CA LYS A 222 -13.37 -2.44 -18.79
C LYS A 222 -12.29 -1.39 -18.98
N ALA A 223 -12.04 -0.55 -17.97
CA ALA A 223 -11.15 0.60 -18.01
C ALA A 223 -11.58 1.74 -18.95
N GLU A 224 -12.81 1.71 -19.49
CA GLU A 224 -13.35 2.79 -20.31
C GLU A 224 -13.58 4.03 -19.45
N ILE A 225 -13.21 5.21 -19.96
CA ILE A 225 -13.42 6.49 -19.27
C ILE A 225 -14.89 6.91 -19.43
N LEU A 226 -15.60 7.01 -18.33
CA LEU A 226 -17.00 7.46 -18.28
C LEU A 226 -17.08 8.97 -18.06
N GLN A 227 -16.21 9.50 -17.23
CA GLN A 227 -16.11 10.92 -16.92
C GLN A 227 -14.67 11.26 -16.56
N SER A 228 -14.23 12.48 -16.85
CA SER A 228 -12.90 12.94 -16.48
C SER A 228 -12.88 14.44 -16.26
N GLY A 229 -11.84 14.90 -15.59
CA GLY A 229 -11.60 16.33 -15.40
C GLY A 229 -10.19 16.61 -14.91
N GLU A 230 -9.84 17.89 -15.00
CA GLU A 230 -8.59 18.39 -14.47
C GLU A 230 -8.78 19.75 -13.78
N LYS A 231 -7.87 20.07 -12.87
CA LYS A 231 -7.88 21.34 -12.14
C LYS A 231 -6.45 21.77 -11.84
N SER A 232 -6.10 23.01 -12.20
CA SER A 232 -4.87 23.65 -11.74
C SER A 232 -4.99 23.98 -10.25
N VAL A 233 -3.96 23.68 -9.49
CA VAL A 233 -3.92 23.87 -8.02
C VAL A 233 -2.56 24.41 -7.58
N ASN A 234 -2.60 25.16 -6.48
CA ASN A 234 -1.41 25.58 -5.75
C ASN A 234 -1.60 25.17 -4.28
N VAL A 235 -0.67 24.35 -3.77
CA VAL A 235 -0.70 23.88 -2.38
C VAL A 235 0.56 24.35 -1.67
N PRO A 236 0.45 25.21 -0.66
CA PRO A 236 1.61 25.73 0.05
C PRO A 236 2.52 24.65 0.64
N ALA A 237 3.77 25.05 0.90
CA ALA A 237 4.74 24.20 1.59
C ALA A 237 4.19 23.70 2.94
N LEU A 238 4.49 22.44 3.29
CA LEU A 238 4.18 21.85 4.59
C LEU A 238 2.69 21.89 4.98
N THR A 239 1.79 21.79 3.97
CA THR A 239 0.33 21.80 4.19
C THR A 239 -0.35 20.58 3.57
N ALA A 240 -1.57 20.31 4.03
CA ALA A 240 -2.50 19.39 3.37
C ALA A 240 -3.80 20.13 3.05
N GLN A 241 -4.30 19.99 1.83
CA GLN A 241 -5.49 20.69 1.37
C GLN A 241 -6.43 19.79 0.57
N ASN A 242 -7.72 19.90 0.84
CA ASN A 242 -8.76 19.37 -0.03
C ASN A 242 -8.83 20.26 -1.28
N VAL A 243 -8.48 19.70 -2.42
CA VAL A 243 -8.30 20.46 -3.67
C VAL A 243 -9.49 20.31 -4.63
N LEU A 244 -10.21 19.19 -4.54
CA LEU A 244 -11.33 18.91 -5.44
C LEU A 244 -12.34 17.96 -4.80
N THR A 245 -13.62 18.30 -4.85
CA THR A 245 -14.72 17.36 -4.61
C THR A 245 -15.34 16.98 -5.95
N ILE A 246 -15.49 15.68 -6.20
CA ILE A 246 -16.06 15.15 -7.44
C ILE A 246 -17.48 14.68 -7.13
N ASP A 247 -18.49 15.23 -7.80
CA ASP A 247 -19.87 14.78 -7.66
C ASP A 247 -20.16 13.60 -8.61
N LEU A 248 -20.27 12.42 -8.05
CA LEU A 248 -20.58 11.15 -8.74
C LEU A 248 -21.99 10.65 -8.40
N SER A 249 -22.87 11.54 -7.92
CA SER A 249 -24.21 11.14 -7.44
C SER A 249 -25.05 10.50 -8.53
N ASP A 250 -24.91 10.95 -9.77
CA ASP A 250 -25.60 10.39 -10.92
C ASP A 250 -24.97 9.10 -11.40
N GLU A 251 -23.65 9.01 -11.36
CA GLU A 251 -22.87 7.84 -11.82
C GLU A 251 -22.95 6.63 -10.85
N LEU A 252 -23.25 6.89 -9.58
CA LEU A 252 -23.33 5.88 -8.53
C LEU A 252 -24.77 5.74 -7.96
N LYS A 253 -25.77 5.84 -8.83
CA LYS A 253 -27.19 5.74 -8.44
C LYS A 253 -27.62 4.33 -8.08
N ASN A 254 -27.28 3.36 -8.92
CA ASN A 254 -27.75 1.99 -8.82
C ASN A 254 -26.83 1.16 -7.90
N ARG A 255 -27.35 0.06 -7.35
CA ARG A 255 -26.54 -0.83 -6.46
C ARG A 255 -25.37 -1.51 -7.17
N THR A 256 -25.42 -1.65 -8.49
CA THR A 256 -24.38 -2.26 -9.33
C THR A 256 -23.26 -1.27 -9.66
N ASP A 257 -23.57 0.03 -9.81
CA ASP A 257 -22.60 1.05 -10.23
C ASP A 257 -21.30 1.05 -9.43
N PRO A 258 -21.32 1.05 -8.07
CA PRO A 258 -20.09 1.05 -7.29
C PRO A 258 -19.29 -0.27 -7.40
N ARG A 259 -19.88 -1.34 -7.94
CA ARG A 259 -19.21 -2.62 -8.14
C ARG A 259 -18.49 -2.74 -9.49
N GLU A 260 -18.76 -1.82 -10.39
CA GLU A 260 -18.25 -1.84 -11.76
C GLU A 260 -17.50 -0.57 -12.13
N LYS A 261 -17.47 0.43 -11.22
CA LYS A 261 -16.83 1.72 -11.46
C LYS A 261 -15.76 2.00 -10.41
N TYR A 262 -14.71 2.71 -10.81
CA TYR A 262 -13.62 3.14 -9.94
C TYR A 262 -13.11 4.52 -10.34
N LEU A 263 -12.47 5.21 -9.40
CA LEU A 263 -11.88 6.53 -9.59
C LEU A 263 -10.35 6.40 -9.68
N GLU A 264 -9.78 6.83 -10.80
CA GLU A 264 -8.35 7.06 -10.99
C GLU A 264 -8.05 8.54 -10.78
N TYR A 265 -6.95 8.87 -10.10
CA TYR A 265 -6.52 10.26 -9.88
C TYR A 265 -5.01 10.38 -9.81
N SER A 266 -4.51 11.55 -10.21
CA SER A 266 -3.08 11.86 -10.19
C SER A 266 -2.81 13.35 -10.04
N ILE A 267 -1.58 13.68 -9.63
CA ILE A 267 -1.03 15.03 -9.71
C ILE A 267 0.17 15.06 -10.63
N MET A 268 0.24 16.14 -11.38
CA MET A 268 1.32 16.40 -12.35
C MET A 268 1.97 17.74 -12.08
N GLU A 269 3.30 17.77 -12.19
CA GLU A 269 4.11 18.98 -12.13
C GLU A 269 5.12 18.94 -13.29
N ASN A 270 5.21 20.00 -14.06
CA ASN A 270 6.11 20.09 -15.22
C ASN A 270 5.97 18.91 -16.22
N GLY A 271 4.74 18.46 -16.46
CA GLY A 271 4.44 17.35 -17.36
C GLY A 271 4.73 15.94 -16.81
N LYS A 272 5.21 15.81 -15.57
CA LYS A 272 5.51 14.53 -14.94
C LYS A 272 4.48 14.21 -13.86
N VAL A 273 4.03 12.93 -13.80
CA VAL A 273 3.20 12.42 -12.71
C VAL A 273 4.07 12.28 -11.47
N LEU A 274 3.66 12.93 -10.38
CA LEU A 274 4.35 12.86 -9.08
C LEU A 274 3.72 11.88 -8.12
N SER A 275 2.40 11.77 -8.16
CA SER A 275 1.63 10.89 -7.29
C SER A 275 0.32 10.52 -7.96
N PHE A 276 -0.15 9.32 -7.72
CA PHE A 276 -1.38 8.78 -8.30
C PHE A 276 -2.02 7.79 -7.35
N GLY A 277 -3.28 7.49 -7.58
CA GLY A 277 -4.01 6.49 -6.83
C GLY A 277 -5.29 6.06 -7.51
N THR A 278 -5.88 5.02 -6.95
CA THR A 278 -7.15 4.45 -7.39
C THR A 278 -8.03 4.17 -6.19
N THR A 279 -9.31 4.49 -6.29
CA THR A 279 -10.32 4.21 -5.27
C THR A 279 -11.44 3.37 -5.86
N LEU A 280 -11.72 2.20 -5.26
CA LEU A 280 -12.93 1.42 -5.49
C LEU A 280 -14.03 1.95 -4.57
N PHE A 281 -15.28 1.95 -5.03
CA PHE A 281 -16.44 2.37 -4.23
C PHE A 281 -17.06 1.23 -3.41
N VAL A 282 -16.48 0.04 -3.49
CA VAL A 282 -16.81 -1.16 -2.70
C VAL A 282 -15.52 -1.85 -2.27
N ARG A 283 -15.61 -2.80 -1.33
CA ARG A 283 -14.48 -3.65 -0.98
C ARG A 283 -14.03 -4.47 -2.20
N PRO A 284 -12.74 -4.75 -2.37
CA PRO A 284 -12.26 -5.48 -3.56
C PRO A 284 -13.02 -6.77 -3.86
N LYS A 285 -13.43 -7.54 -2.84
CA LYS A 285 -14.22 -8.78 -3.03
C LYS A 285 -15.59 -8.55 -3.69
N GLU A 286 -16.13 -7.35 -3.58
CA GLU A 286 -17.47 -6.98 -4.10
C GLU A 286 -17.39 -6.35 -5.49
N PHE A 287 -16.19 -5.95 -5.92
CA PHE A 287 -15.98 -5.38 -7.24
C PHE A 287 -16.07 -6.46 -8.32
N THR A 288 -16.70 -6.16 -9.43
CA THR A 288 -16.85 -7.06 -10.58
C THR A 288 -15.62 -6.95 -11.48
N PHE A 289 -14.53 -7.61 -11.07
CA PHE A 289 -13.36 -7.74 -11.92
C PHE A 289 -13.66 -8.63 -13.11
N LEU A 290 -13.29 -8.18 -14.31
CA LEU A 290 -13.26 -8.97 -15.52
C LEU A 290 -11.87 -9.59 -15.68
N GLU A 291 -11.75 -10.63 -16.52
CA GLU A 291 -10.43 -11.18 -16.87
C GLU A 291 -9.59 -10.09 -17.54
N PRO A 292 -8.45 -9.67 -16.97
CA PRO A 292 -7.70 -8.54 -17.49
C PRO A 292 -6.94 -8.86 -18.78
N ALA A 293 -6.65 -10.13 -19.07
CA ALA A 293 -5.88 -10.58 -20.23
C ALA A 293 -4.60 -9.75 -20.41
N ILE A 294 -3.75 -9.76 -19.38
CA ILE A 294 -2.52 -8.96 -19.32
C ILE A 294 -1.52 -9.44 -20.39
N THR A 295 -1.01 -8.51 -21.17
CA THR A 295 0.09 -8.73 -22.10
C THR A 295 1.29 -7.88 -21.70
N TYR A 296 2.51 -8.34 -22.00
CA TYR A 296 3.71 -7.56 -21.73
C TYR A 296 4.79 -7.77 -22.78
N GLY A 297 5.69 -6.81 -22.86
CA GLY A 297 6.92 -6.90 -23.63
C GLY A 297 8.12 -6.51 -22.77
N ILE A 298 9.29 -7.08 -23.06
CA ILE A 298 10.54 -6.77 -22.39
C ILE A 298 11.47 -6.11 -23.40
N SER A 299 12.01 -4.95 -23.05
CA SER A 299 13.14 -4.35 -23.74
C SER A 299 14.35 -4.29 -22.81
N GLU A 300 15.54 -4.40 -23.38
CA GLU A 300 16.80 -4.52 -22.66
C GLU A 300 17.75 -3.39 -23.06
N SER A 301 18.35 -2.73 -22.08
CA SER A 301 19.50 -1.84 -22.25
C SER A 301 20.73 -2.43 -21.56
N GLU A 302 21.84 -1.71 -21.56
CA GLU A 302 23.09 -2.14 -20.94
C GLU A 302 22.90 -2.45 -19.44
N ASP A 303 22.21 -1.59 -18.72
CA ASP A 303 22.06 -1.62 -17.26
C ASP A 303 20.67 -1.99 -16.76
N LYS A 304 19.63 -2.05 -17.63
CA LYS A 304 18.23 -2.21 -17.23
C LYS A 304 17.40 -3.09 -18.15
N PHE A 305 16.37 -3.70 -17.56
CA PHE A 305 15.20 -4.20 -18.28
C PHE A 305 14.03 -3.24 -18.09
N ALA A 306 13.26 -3.01 -19.16
CA ALA A 306 11.99 -2.32 -19.10
C ALA A 306 10.88 -3.29 -19.52
N LEU A 307 9.96 -3.54 -18.59
CA LEU A 307 8.79 -4.40 -18.78
C LEU A 307 7.58 -3.50 -18.98
N THR A 308 6.97 -3.55 -20.16
CA THR A 308 5.79 -2.72 -20.48
C THR A 308 4.55 -3.62 -20.54
N PHE A 309 3.56 -3.32 -19.71
CA PHE A 309 2.33 -4.07 -19.52
C PHE A 309 1.14 -3.32 -20.08
N CYS A 310 0.21 -4.05 -20.71
CA CYS A 310 -1.14 -3.60 -21.05
C CYS A 310 -2.15 -4.67 -20.65
N ALA A 311 -3.43 -4.31 -20.58
CA ALA A 311 -4.51 -5.24 -20.32
C ALA A 311 -5.72 -4.96 -21.21
N GLU A 312 -6.63 -5.90 -21.40
CA GLU A 312 -7.90 -5.64 -22.07
C GLU A 312 -8.92 -4.97 -21.13
N ASN A 313 -8.90 -5.36 -19.86
CA ASN A 313 -9.78 -4.83 -18.81
C ASN A 313 -8.95 -4.26 -17.65
N TYR A 314 -9.61 -3.64 -16.66
CA TYR A 314 -8.96 -3.15 -15.46
C TYR A 314 -8.30 -4.28 -14.67
N ALA A 315 -7.00 -4.17 -14.44
CA ALA A 315 -6.25 -5.05 -13.56
C ALA A 315 -5.80 -4.27 -12.32
N LYS A 316 -6.22 -4.72 -11.15
CA LYS A 316 -5.87 -4.07 -9.88
C LYS A 316 -4.74 -4.80 -9.17
N SER A 317 -3.81 -4.02 -8.61
CA SER A 317 -2.73 -4.50 -7.73
C SER A 317 -1.91 -5.62 -8.38
N VAL A 318 -1.49 -5.39 -9.62
CA VAL A 318 -0.64 -6.33 -10.37
C VAL A 318 0.69 -6.49 -9.65
N CYS A 319 0.94 -7.71 -9.18
CA CYS A 319 2.15 -8.10 -8.46
C CYS A 319 3.06 -8.88 -9.39
N LEU A 320 4.30 -8.42 -9.50
CA LEU A 320 5.38 -9.08 -10.22
C LEU A 320 6.29 -9.81 -9.24
N SER A 321 6.70 -11.01 -9.57
CA SER A 321 7.73 -11.76 -8.86
C SER A 321 8.57 -12.58 -9.83
N LEU A 322 9.73 -13.07 -9.38
CA LEU A 322 10.54 -14.02 -10.11
C LEU A 322 10.49 -15.37 -9.40
N LYS A 323 10.41 -16.47 -10.16
CA LYS A 323 10.23 -17.83 -9.63
C LYS A 323 11.36 -18.23 -8.69
N THR A 324 12.61 -17.99 -9.08
CA THR A 324 13.82 -18.44 -8.37
C THR A 324 14.76 -17.30 -8.01
N ALA A 325 14.82 -16.25 -8.83
CA ALA A 325 15.67 -15.08 -8.61
C ALA A 325 14.97 -14.03 -7.73
N ASP A 326 15.73 -13.05 -7.26
CA ASP A 326 15.25 -11.87 -6.56
C ASP A 326 15.66 -10.59 -7.29
N CYS A 327 14.83 -9.57 -7.20
CA CYS A 327 15.14 -8.21 -7.65
C CYS A 327 14.24 -7.20 -6.93
N VAL A 328 14.59 -5.92 -7.06
CA VAL A 328 13.71 -4.81 -6.70
C VAL A 328 13.19 -4.19 -8.00
N PHE A 329 11.88 -4.23 -8.18
CA PHE A 329 11.22 -3.55 -9.30
C PHE A 329 11.15 -2.04 -9.02
N SER A 330 11.19 -1.22 -10.07
CA SER A 330 11.02 0.25 -9.91
C SER A 330 9.67 0.62 -9.30
N ASP A 331 8.65 -0.16 -9.58
CA ASP A 331 7.34 -0.19 -8.91
C ASP A 331 6.75 -1.59 -8.99
N ASN A 332 5.76 -1.89 -8.12
CA ASN A 332 5.07 -3.18 -8.07
C ASN A 332 3.71 -2.98 -7.40
N TRP A 333 2.81 -3.95 -7.50
CA TRP A 333 1.46 -3.82 -6.96
C TRP A 333 0.74 -2.60 -7.55
N PHE A 334 0.92 -2.39 -8.86
CA PHE A 334 0.34 -1.30 -9.62
C PHE A 334 -0.97 -1.71 -10.29
N ASP A 335 -1.74 -0.71 -10.72
CA ASP A 335 -2.97 -0.92 -11.49
C ASP A 335 -2.68 -0.77 -12.99
N ILE A 336 -3.39 -1.53 -13.84
CA ILE A 336 -3.37 -1.36 -15.29
C ILE A 336 -4.76 -0.94 -15.76
N HIS A 337 -4.84 0.19 -16.45
CA HIS A 337 -6.07 0.80 -16.92
C HIS A 337 -6.32 0.46 -18.39
N GLY A 338 -6.60 -0.82 -18.68
CA GLY A 338 -6.82 -1.29 -20.04
C GLY A 338 -5.54 -1.18 -20.89
N LYS A 339 -5.68 -0.61 -22.08
CA LYS A 339 -4.59 -0.49 -23.06
C LYS A 339 -3.61 0.66 -22.77
N GLU A 340 -3.79 1.42 -21.68
CA GLU A 340 -2.82 2.42 -21.24
C GLU A 340 -1.57 1.71 -20.70
N PRO A 341 -0.37 1.88 -21.32
CA PRO A 341 0.81 1.11 -20.96
C PRO A 341 1.38 1.53 -19.62
N VAL A 342 1.80 0.54 -18.82
CA VAL A 342 2.57 0.74 -17.57
C VAL A 342 3.93 0.12 -17.75
N THR A 343 5.00 0.91 -17.54
CA THR A 343 6.38 0.41 -17.68
C THR A 343 7.06 0.32 -16.32
N ILE A 344 7.57 -0.88 -16.02
CA ILE A 344 8.31 -1.20 -14.80
C ILE A 344 9.76 -1.49 -15.17
N MET A 345 10.69 -0.85 -14.47
CA MET A 345 12.11 -1.04 -14.68
C MET A 345 12.69 -2.02 -13.67
N ILE A 346 13.65 -2.82 -14.10
CA ILE A 346 14.54 -3.60 -13.24
C ILE A 346 15.96 -3.16 -13.54
N ASP A 347 16.67 -2.71 -12.52
CA ASP A 347 18.11 -2.49 -12.60
C ASP A 347 18.81 -3.84 -12.58
N LYS A 348 19.63 -4.14 -13.57
CA LYS A 348 20.34 -5.43 -13.67
C LYS A 348 21.26 -5.68 -12.48
N ALA A 349 21.77 -4.63 -11.86
CA ALA A 349 22.58 -4.73 -10.64
C ALA A 349 21.76 -5.18 -9.40
N SER A 350 20.43 -5.04 -9.43
CA SER A 350 19.54 -5.49 -8.36
C SER A 350 19.14 -6.95 -8.45
N LEU A 351 19.44 -7.62 -9.58
CA LEU A 351 19.14 -9.03 -9.77
C LEU A 351 20.08 -9.91 -8.95
N SER A 352 19.54 -10.89 -8.25
CA SER A 352 20.34 -11.87 -7.47
C SER A 352 21.22 -12.77 -8.36
N ARG A 353 20.94 -12.86 -9.66
CA ARG A 353 21.76 -13.49 -10.70
C ARG A 353 21.63 -12.78 -12.03
N LYS A 354 22.67 -12.82 -12.86
CA LYS A 354 22.59 -12.33 -14.23
C LYS A 354 21.61 -13.17 -15.04
N MET A 355 20.86 -12.51 -15.93
CA MET A 355 19.93 -13.17 -16.85
C MET A 355 19.74 -12.34 -18.12
N THR A 356 19.33 -13.00 -19.19
CA THR A 356 18.89 -12.41 -20.45
C THR A 356 17.42 -12.00 -20.36
N ALA A 357 16.93 -11.23 -21.34
CA ALA A 357 15.51 -10.89 -21.43
C ALA A 357 14.61 -12.12 -21.58
N GLN A 358 15.09 -13.17 -22.28
CA GLN A 358 14.36 -14.44 -22.41
C GLN A 358 14.24 -15.15 -21.05
N GLU A 359 15.37 -15.32 -20.35
CA GLU A 359 15.36 -15.93 -19.00
C GLU A 359 14.51 -15.13 -18.02
N LEU A 360 14.53 -13.79 -18.10
CA LEU A 360 13.66 -12.94 -17.30
C LEU A 360 12.17 -13.20 -17.60
N SER A 361 11.82 -13.37 -18.88
CA SER A 361 10.44 -13.70 -19.27
C SER A 361 9.99 -15.08 -18.74
N GLU A 362 10.89 -16.06 -18.72
CA GLU A 362 10.63 -17.40 -18.19
C GLU A 362 10.51 -17.41 -16.65
N GLU A 363 11.24 -16.53 -15.96
CA GLU A 363 11.21 -16.34 -14.51
C GLU A 363 10.00 -15.53 -14.03
N LEU A 364 9.46 -14.65 -14.87
CA LEU A 364 8.42 -13.69 -14.45
C LEU A 364 7.11 -14.40 -14.11
N GLU A 365 6.59 -14.11 -12.92
CA GLU A 365 5.24 -14.47 -12.48
C GLU A 365 4.42 -13.19 -12.27
N ILE A 366 3.16 -13.23 -12.70
CA ILE A 366 2.24 -12.10 -12.61
C ILE A 366 1.00 -12.55 -11.84
N MET A 367 0.67 -11.86 -10.78
CA MET A 367 -0.60 -12.04 -10.04
C MET A 367 -1.38 -10.73 -9.99
N HIS A 368 -2.69 -10.81 -9.92
CA HIS A 368 -3.60 -9.67 -9.82
C HIS A 368 -4.86 -10.05 -9.03
N ASN A 369 -5.66 -9.05 -8.67
CA ASN A 369 -6.91 -9.24 -7.91
C ASN A 369 -8.04 -9.73 -8.80
#